data_183398e8786b0e6cf703830a9a0a0436
#
_entry.id   183398e8786b0e6cf703830a9a0a0436
#
_cell.length_a   1.000
_cell.length_b   1.000
_cell.length_c   1.000
_cell.angle_alpha   90.00
_cell.angle_beta   90.00
_cell.angle_gamma   90.00
#
_symmetry.space_group_name_H-M   'P 1'
#
loop_
_entity.id
_entity.type
_entity.pdbx_description
1 polymer ?
#
loop_
_entity_poly.entity_id
_entity_poly.type
_entity_poly.pdbx_seq_one_letter_code
_entity_poly.pdbx_strand_id
1 'polypeptide(L)'
;NAGIVAHLTERQQTWFNFSQGVELPDPGKYYGIGKYGAAVNGHLPLISSVNVDDSPLQGIKVNSYELGWRYTGDNLRTQLAAYYSTSDKTIVVNRTDMTIDVQSDKRRIYGVEGAVDYFIPDSDWSVGGNFNVLKSQVQTDGRWQKWDVTLASPSKATAWVGWAPDPWSLRVQSQQVFDLSDAAGNKLEGYNTVDFIGSYALPVGKVTFSIENLLNEDYVTIWGQRAPLLYSPTYGSSSLYEYKGRGRTFGLNYALTF
;
A
#
# COMPACT_ATOMS: atom_id res chain seq x y z
N ASN A 1 16.10 15.15 7.13
CA ASN A 1 16.09 13.85 7.82
C ASN A 1 17.09 13.85 8.96
N ALA A 2 16.72 13.27 10.09
CA ALA A 2 17.61 13.04 11.22
C ALA A 2 17.29 11.67 11.82
N GLY A 3 18.32 10.89 12.11
CA GLY A 3 18.14 9.56 12.67
C GLY A 3 19.27 9.19 13.61
N ILE A 4 18.96 8.34 14.55
CA ILE A 4 19.92 7.76 15.48
C ILE A 4 19.70 6.25 15.54
N VAL A 5 20.77 5.49 15.55
CA VAL A 5 20.78 4.05 15.77
C VAL A 5 21.62 3.75 16.99
N ALA A 6 21.07 2.97 17.93
CA ALA A 6 21.78 2.49 19.09
C ALA A 6 21.89 0.96 19.07
N HIS A 7 23.09 0.44 19.26
CA HIS A 7 23.33 -0.99 19.43
C HIS A 7 23.18 -1.32 20.92
N LEU A 8 22.11 -2.02 21.26
CA LEU A 8 21.85 -2.44 22.64
C LEU A 8 22.72 -3.62 23.03
N THR A 9 22.96 -4.52 22.07
CA THR A 9 23.90 -5.64 22.12
C THR A 9 24.46 -5.91 20.73
N GLU A 10 25.35 -6.87 20.57
CA GLU A 10 25.82 -7.32 19.24
C GLU A 10 24.68 -7.80 18.31
N ARG A 11 23.57 -8.27 18.89
CA ARG A 11 22.41 -8.82 18.18
C ARG A 11 21.19 -7.92 18.18
N GLN A 12 21.20 -6.81 18.92
CA GLN A 12 20.03 -5.94 19.08
C GLN A 12 20.35 -4.49 18.75
N GLN A 13 19.46 -3.89 17.98
CA GLN A 13 19.52 -2.48 17.64
C GLN A 13 18.15 -1.83 17.84
N THR A 14 18.18 -0.57 18.23
CA THR A 14 17.00 0.31 18.21
C THR A 14 17.34 1.55 17.40
N TRP A 15 16.32 2.13 16.76
CA TRP A 15 16.50 3.36 16.02
C TRP A 15 15.33 4.31 16.25
N PHE A 16 15.63 5.58 16.13
CA PHE A 16 14.65 6.62 15.96
C PHE A 16 14.97 7.38 14.68
N ASN A 17 13.96 7.65 13.89
CA ASN A 17 14.08 8.42 12.65
C ASN A 17 13.03 9.52 12.60
N PHE A 18 13.46 10.71 12.21
CA PHE A 18 12.61 11.82 11.83
C PHE A 18 12.86 12.16 10.37
N SER A 19 11.80 12.29 9.59
CA SER A 19 11.88 12.76 8.22
C SER A 19 10.80 13.79 7.93
N GLN A 20 11.15 14.76 7.11
CA GLN A 20 10.21 15.70 6.52
C GLN A 20 10.29 15.58 5.00
N GLY A 21 9.14 15.30 4.38
CA GLY A 21 8.96 15.25 2.95
C GLY A 21 7.95 16.29 2.48
N VAL A 22 7.88 16.45 1.17
CA VAL A 22 6.86 17.28 0.51
C VAL A 22 6.13 16.40 -0.50
N GLU A 23 4.82 16.28 -0.32
CA GLU A 23 3.91 15.67 -1.29
C GLU A 23 3.45 16.77 -2.25
N LEU A 24 3.66 16.58 -3.54
CA LEU A 24 3.17 17.48 -4.57
C LEU A 24 1.89 16.87 -5.15
N PRO A 25 0.74 17.53 -5.00
CA PRO A 25 -0.48 17.13 -5.68
C PRO A 25 -0.29 17.12 -7.20
N ASP A 26 -1.00 16.25 -7.91
CA ASP A 26 -0.97 16.20 -9.38
C ASP A 26 -1.46 17.53 -9.95
N PRO A 27 -0.61 18.32 -10.65
CA PRO A 27 -1.01 19.62 -11.17
C PRO A 27 -2.16 19.52 -12.18
N GLY A 28 -2.19 18.47 -12.99
CA GLY A 28 -3.24 18.25 -13.98
C GLY A 28 -4.60 18.05 -13.35
N LYS A 29 -4.67 17.38 -12.19
CA LYS A 29 -5.91 17.18 -11.43
C LYS A 29 -6.26 18.37 -10.55
N TYR A 30 -5.27 19.08 -10.01
CA TYR A 30 -5.48 20.25 -9.14
C TYR A 30 -6.03 21.44 -9.92
N TYR A 31 -5.39 21.80 -11.03
CA TYR A 31 -5.86 22.89 -11.88
C TYR A 31 -7.07 22.49 -12.72
N GLY A 32 -7.33 21.20 -12.78
CA GLY A 32 -8.43 20.64 -13.54
C GLY A 32 -8.20 20.68 -15.05
N ILE A 33 -8.93 19.84 -15.71
CA ILE A 33 -9.27 20.04 -17.10
C ILE A 33 -10.37 21.09 -17.04
N GLY A 34 -10.20 22.23 -17.67
CA GLY A 34 -11.22 23.27 -17.67
C GLY A 34 -12.62 22.70 -17.92
N LYS A 35 -13.63 23.23 -17.27
CA LYS A 35 -14.99 22.82 -17.50
C LYS A 35 -15.40 23.21 -18.92
N TYR A 36 -15.79 22.23 -19.70
CA TYR A 36 -16.26 22.42 -21.06
C TYR A 36 -17.79 22.35 -21.09
N GLY A 37 -18.39 23.25 -21.86
CA GLY A 37 -19.82 23.23 -22.14
C GLY A 37 -20.21 22.18 -23.18
N ALA A 38 -21.50 22.16 -23.53
CA ALA A 38 -21.98 21.32 -24.63
C ALA A 38 -21.30 21.69 -25.95
N ALA A 39 -21.05 20.72 -26.80
CA ALA A 39 -20.41 20.95 -28.09
C ALA A 39 -21.23 21.92 -28.95
N VAL A 40 -20.58 22.96 -29.46
CA VAL A 40 -21.15 23.91 -30.42
C VAL A 40 -20.31 23.84 -31.69
N ASN A 41 -20.93 23.49 -32.82
CA ASN A 41 -20.26 23.31 -34.11
C ASN A 41 -19.04 22.35 -34.06
N GLY A 42 -19.14 21.28 -33.24
CA GLY A 42 -18.09 20.28 -33.05
C GLY A 42 -16.95 20.73 -32.13
N HIS A 43 -17.02 21.90 -31.51
CA HIS A 43 -16.07 22.39 -30.51
C HIS A 43 -16.66 22.41 -29.13
N LEU A 44 -15.89 22.02 -28.12
CA LEU A 44 -16.25 22.10 -26.69
C LEU A 44 -15.78 23.47 -26.16
N PRO A 45 -16.67 24.44 -25.91
CA PRO A 45 -16.27 25.72 -25.38
C PRO A 45 -15.81 25.57 -23.93
N LEU A 46 -14.66 26.18 -23.59
CA LEU A 46 -14.19 26.27 -22.23
C LEU A 46 -15.07 27.25 -21.46
N ILE A 47 -15.79 26.79 -20.44
CA ILE A 47 -16.70 27.62 -19.64
C ILE A 47 -16.08 28.08 -18.31
N SER A 48 -15.08 27.39 -17.83
CA SER A 48 -14.29 27.83 -16.67
C SER A 48 -12.89 27.22 -16.69
N SER A 49 -11.92 27.98 -16.20
CA SER A 49 -10.54 27.53 -15.97
C SER A 49 -10.12 27.99 -14.57
N VAL A 50 -9.18 27.26 -13.99
CA VAL A 50 -8.54 27.69 -12.75
C VAL A 50 -7.43 28.70 -13.10
N ASN A 51 -7.46 29.87 -12.48
CA ASN A 51 -6.35 30.82 -12.61
C ASN A 51 -5.21 30.36 -11.69
N VAL A 52 -4.07 30.03 -12.27
CA VAL A 52 -2.87 29.54 -11.55
C VAL A 52 -2.31 30.63 -10.61
N ASP A 53 -2.45 31.90 -10.98
CA ASP A 53 -1.97 33.02 -10.17
C ASP A 53 -2.82 33.22 -8.90
N ASP A 54 -4.13 32.96 -8.98
CA ASP A 54 -5.05 33.09 -7.86
C ASP A 54 -5.09 31.83 -6.98
N SER A 55 -4.65 30.68 -7.49
CA SER A 55 -4.67 29.40 -6.80
C SER A 55 -3.34 28.67 -6.96
N PRO A 56 -2.24 29.15 -6.35
CA PRO A 56 -0.94 28.51 -6.51
C PRO A 56 -0.93 27.13 -5.87
N LEU A 57 -0.51 26.13 -6.62
CA LEU A 57 -0.32 24.76 -6.12
C LEU A 57 0.73 24.75 -5.00
N GLN A 58 0.31 24.34 -3.82
CA GLN A 58 1.18 24.26 -2.66
C GLN A 58 1.56 22.82 -2.36
N GLY A 59 2.84 22.60 -2.07
CA GLY A 59 3.32 21.32 -1.55
C GLY A 59 2.76 21.07 -0.15
N ILE A 60 2.42 19.82 0.12
CA ILE A 60 1.96 19.34 1.43
C ILE A 60 3.18 18.84 2.19
N LYS A 61 3.53 19.48 3.29
CA LYS A 61 4.61 19.03 4.16
C LYS A 61 4.14 17.85 5.00
N VAL A 62 4.91 16.77 4.98
CA VAL A 62 4.66 15.57 5.76
C VAL A 62 5.83 15.37 6.73
N ASN A 63 5.54 15.34 8.01
CA ASN A 63 6.50 14.99 9.05
C ASN A 63 6.25 13.56 9.48
N SER A 64 7.30 12.74 9.47
CA SER A 64 7.24 11.33 9.85
C SER A 64 8.24 11.03 10.96
N TYR A 65 7.78 10.26 11.94
CA TYR A 65 8.53 9.79 13.09
C TYR A 65 8.45 8.28 13.13
N GLU A 66 9.55 7.62 13.37
CA GLU A 66 9.63 6.18 13.48
C GLU A 66 10.53 5.78 14.65
N LEU A 67 10.07 4.83 15.44
CA LEU A 67 10.83 4.18 16.49
C LEU A 67 10.79 2.68 16.23
N GLY A 68 11.96 2.06 16.13
CA GLY A 68 12.03 0.64 15.85
C GLY A 68 13.07 -0.09 16.67
N TRP A 69 12.91 -1.40 16.67
CA TRP A 69 13.81 -2.36 17.28
C TRP A 69 13.97 -3.56 16.37
N ARG A 70 15.17 -4.13 16.31
CA ARG A 70 15.45 -5.39 15.63
C ARG A 70 16.38 -6.28 16.42
N TYR A 71 16.18 -7.57 16.25
CA TYR A 71 17.05 -8.62 16.75
C TYR A 71 17.51 -9.50 15.58
N THR A 72 18.82 -9.80 15.53
CA THR A 72 19.42 -10.67 14.53
C THR A 72 20.27 -11.72 15.25
N GLY A 73 19.69 -12.89 15.44
CA GLY A 73 20.34 -14.08 15.97
C GLY A 73 20.61 -15.12 14.88
N ASP A 74 21.13 -16.25 15.29
CA ASP A 74 21.50 -17.33 14.35
C ASP A 74 20.23 -17.92 13.69
N ASN A 75 19.20 -18.16 14.48
CA ASN A 75 17.97 -18.83 14.06
C ASN A 75 16.74 -17.90 14.05
N LEU A 76 16.82 -16.73 14.67
CA LEU A 76 15.72 -15.79 14.76
C LEU A 76 16.16 -14.42 14.26
N ARG A 77 15.40 -13.88 13.30
CA ARG A 77 15.48 -12.49 12.88
C ARG A 77 14.11 -11.86 13.07
N THR A 78 14.07 -10.75 13.74
CA THR A 78 12.80 -10.04 13.96
C THR A 78 13.01 -8.54 14.02
N GLN A 79 12.01 -7.80 13.56
CA GLN A 79 11.97 -6.35 13.69
C GLN A 79 10.56 -5.88 14.01
N LEU A 80 10.47 -4.78 14.74
CA LEU A 80 9.23 -4.11 15.08
C LEU A 80 9.46 -2.60 15.02
N ALA A 81 8.57 -1.87 14.37
CA ALA A 81 8.61 -0.43 14.32
C ALA A 81 7.22 0.16 14.53
N ALA A 82 7.15 1.25 15.29
CA ALA A 82 5.99 2.11 15.38
C ALA A 82 6.26 3.41 14.65
N TYR A 83 5.30 3.89 13.87
CA TYR A 83 5.45 5.11 13.09
C TYR A 83 4.25 6.03 13.24
N TYR A 84 4.52 7.32 13.08
CA TYR A 84 3.52 8.38 13.08
C TYR A 84 3.90 9.42 12.03
N SER A 85 3.01 9.63 11.05
CA SER A 85 3.16 10.65 10.01
C SER A 85 2.02 11.63 10.09
N THR A 86 2.31 12.92 9.93
CA THR A 86 1.29 13.97 9.98
C THR A 86 1.58 15.05 8.95
N SER A 87 0.51 15.64 8.43
CA SER A 87 0.56 16.82 7.57
C SER A 87 -0.50 17.83 8.02
N ASP A 88 -0.26 19.10 7.71
CA ASP A 88 -1.17 20.23 7.98
C ASP A 88 -2.20 20.45 6.88
N LYS A 89 -2.12 19.68 5.81
CA LYS A 89 -3.02 19.74 4.65
C LYS A 89 -3.39 18.32 4.20
N THR A 90 -4.53 18.23 3.53
CA THR A 90 -4.99 16.98 2.90
C THR A 90 -5.44 17.21 1.47
N ILE A 91 -5.36 16.16 0.67
CA ILE A 91 -5.94 16.13 -0.68
C ILE A 91 -7.38 15.65 -0.56
N VAL A 92 -8.30 16.34 -1.20
CA VAL A 92 -9.70 15.94 -1.35
C VAL A 92 -9.98 15.73 -2.83
N VAL A 93 -10.64 14.62 -3.15
CA VAL A 93 -11.01 14.29 -4.53
C VAL A 93 -12.45 14.73 -4.76
N ASN A 94 -12.66 15.62 -5.73
CA ASN A 94 -13.98 15.90 -6.26
C ASN A 94 -14.34 14.81 -7.28
N ARG A 95 -15.27 13.94 -6.92
CA ARG A 95 -15.67 12.78 -7.72
C ARG A 95 -16.55 13.16 -8.92
N THR A 96 -17.09 14.37 -8.94
CA THR A 96 -17.96 14.82 -10.03
C THR A 96 -17.18 15.18 -11.28
N ASP A 97 -16.04 15.83 -11.12
CA ASP A 97 -15.20 16.30 -12.22
C ASP A 97 -13.78 15.71 -12.19
N MET A 98 -13.52 14.78 -11.25
CA MET A 98 -12.23 14.11 -11.05
C MET A 98 -11.06 15.07 -10.80
N THR A 99 -11.37 16.24 -10.25
CA THR A 99 -10.36 17.19 -9.79
C THR A 99 -9.95 16.90 -8.35
N ILE A 100 -8.83 17.43 -7.94
CA ILE A 100 -8.37 17.41 -6.55
C ILE A 100 -8.29 18.83 -6.01
N ASP A 101 -8.48 18.95 -4.71
CA ASP A 101 -8.27 20.18 -3.96
C ASP A 101 -7.31 19.91 -2.79
N VAL A 102 -6.61 20.95 -2.34
CA VAL A 102 -5.74 20.88 -1.18
C VAL A 102 -6.38 21.71 -0.06
N GLN A 103 -6.88 21.01 0.94
CA GLN A 103 -7.55 21.64 2.08
C GLN A 103 -6.62 21.71 3.28
N SER A 104 -6.82 22.73 4.13
CA SER A 104 -6.03 22.94 5.35
C SER A 104 -6.45 22.03 6.51
N ASP A 105 -7.00 20.88 6.20
CA ASP A 105 -7.32 19.85 7.18
C ASP A 105 -6.08 19.02 7.50
N LYS A 106 -5.84 18.82 8.80
CA LYS A 106 -4.72 17.98 9.24
C LYS A 106 -4.99 16.52 8.94
N ARG A 107 -3.94 15.82 8.51
CA ARG A 107 -3.96 14.39 8.27
C ARG A 107 -2.93 13.70 9.15
N ARG A 108 -3.24 12.48 9.60
CA ARG A 108 -2.26 11.60 10.26
C ARG A 108 -2.42 10.16 9.81
N ILE A 109 -1.29 9.48 9.70
CA ILE A 109 -1.20 8.05 9.48
C ILE A 109 -0.26 7.51 10.54
N TYR A 110 -0.69 6.51 11.29
CA TYR A 110 0.14 5.88 12.31
C TYR A 110 -0.14 4.40 12.38
N GLY A 111 0.86 3.66 12.80
CA GLY A 111 0.76 2.22 12.83
C GLY A 111 1.96 1.55 13.46
N VAL A 112 1.89 0.23 13.42
CA VAL A 112 2.95 -0.67 13.83
C VAL A 112 3.19 -1.66 12.70
N GLU A 113 4.46 -1.86 12.36
CA GLU A 113 4.87 -2.89 11.41
C GLU A 113 5.91 -3.80 12.04
N GLY A 114 5.94 -5.03 11.59
CA GLY A 114 6.88 -6.00 12.08
C GLY A 114 7.12 -7.13 11.10
N ALA A 115 8.24 -7.82 11.31
CA ALA A 115 8.59 -9.02 10.58
C ALA A 115 9.29 -10.00 11.52
N VAL A 116 9.11 -11.28 11.28
CA VAL A 116 9.79 -12.36 11.95
C VAL A 116 10.14 -13.47 10.96
N ASP A 117 11.39 -13.95 11.03
CA ASP A 117 11.87 -15.13 10.32
C ASP A 117 12.52 -16.04 11.37
N TYR A 118 12.04 -17.27 11.47
CA TYR A 118 12.57 -18.28 12.35
C TYR A 118 13.00 -19.50 11.57
N PHE A 119 14.27 -19.83 11.66
CA PHE A 119 14.89 -21.02 11.04
C PHE A 119 14.96 -22.09 12.12
N ILE A 120 14.25 -23.21 11.93
CA ILE A 120 14.16 -24.27 12.92
C ILE A 120 15.52 -24.96 12.99
N PRO A 121 16.18 -24.97 14.16
CA PRO A 121 17.48 -25.60 14.32
C PRO A 121 17.50 -27.06 13.86
N ASP A 122 18.62 -27.50 13.31
CA ASP A 122 18.85 -28.88 12.84
C ASP A 122 17.79 -29.39 11.85
N SER A 123 17.20 -28.48 11.08
CA SER A 123 16.20 -28.80 10.06
C SER A 123 16.25 -27.84 8.88
N ASP A 124 15.63 -28.23 7.79
CA ASP A 124 15.47 -27.41 6.58
C ASP A 124 14.21 -26.52 6.63
N TRP A 125 13.50 -26.55 7.75
CA TRP A 125 12.25 -25.80 7.90
C TRP A 125 12.46 -24.39 8.43
N SER A 126 11.63 -23.50 7.94
CA SER A 126 11.55 -22.11 8.42
C SER A 126 10.12 -21.61 8.42
N VAL A 127 9.81 -20.70 9.31
CA VAL A 127 8.51 -20.03 9.39
C VAL A 127 8.73 -18.55 9.57
N GLY A 128 7.81 -17.76 9.08
CA GLY A 128 7.92 -16.33 9.28
C GLY A 128 6.66 -15.60 8.85
N GLY A 129 6.76 -14.29 8.94
CA GLY A 129 5.68 -13.41 8.54
C GLY A 129 6.03 -11.95 8.71
N ASN A 130 5.19 -11.12 8.17
CA ASN A 130 5.25 -9.68 8.38
C ASN A 130 3.83 -9.10 8.48
N PHE A 131 3.72 -7.95 9.08
CA PHE A 131 2.46 -7.23 9.17
C PHE A 131 2.69 -5.72 9.16
N ASN A 132 1.68 -5.00 8.70
CA ASN A 132 1.55 -3.57 8.88
C ASN A 132 0.10 -3.27 9.29
N VAL A 133 -0.09 -2.84 10.52
CA VAL A 133 -1.39 -2.44 11.07
C VAL A 133 -1.39 -0.94 11.23
N LEU A 134 -2.29 -0.27 10.53
CA LEU A 134 -2.29 1.19 10.48
C LEU A 134 -3.69 1.80 10.57
N LYS A 135 -3.72 3.08 10.93
CA LYS A 135 -4.90 3.94 10.87
C LYS A 135 -4.57 5.23 10.13
N SER A 136 -5.44 5.60 9.21
CA SER A 136 -5.40 6.86 8.46
C SER A 136 -6.58 7.72 8.89
N GLN A 137 -6.30 8.97 9.30
CA GLN A 137 -7.32 9.88 9.80
C GLN A 137 -7.12 11.28 9.24
N VAL A 138 -8.22 11.99 9.09
CA VAL A 138 -8.28 13.42 8.75
C VAL A 138 -9.00 14.17 9.87
N GLN A 139 -8.61 15.40 10.13
CA GLN A 139 -9.27 16.25 11.11
C GLN A 139 -10.27 17.15 10.40
N THR A 140 -11.56 16.95 10.67
CA THR A 140 -12.65 17.79 10.15
C THR A 140 -13.38 18.42 11.33
N ASP A 141 -13.57 19.73 11.32
CA ASP A 141 -14.21 20.48 12.41
C ASP A 141 -13.59 20.21 13.80
N GLY A 142 -12.27 20.09 13.84
CA GLY A 142 -11.50 19.82 15.06
C GLY A 142 -11.56 18.36 15.56
N ARG A 143 -12.25 17.46 14.88
CA ARG A 143 -12.39 16.04 15.26
C ARG A 143 -11.67 15.12 14.29
N TRP A 144 -10.95 14.14 14.82
CA TRP A 144 -10.31 13.10 14.02
C TRP A 144 -11.33 12.07 13.56
N GLN A 145 -11.41 11.88 12.24
CA GLN A 145 -12.29 10.90 11.58
C GLN A 145 -11.46 9.95 10.71
N LYS A 146 -12.04 8.78 10.39
CA LYS A 146 -11.43 7.87 9.42
C LYS A 146 -11.34 8.56 8.06
N TRP A 147 -10.18 8.47 7.44
CA TRP A 147 -9.95 9.08 6.12
C TRP A 147 -10.67 8.30 5.03
N ASP A 148 -10.99 8.96 3.91
CA ASP A 148 -11.67 8.38 2.75
C ASP A 148 -10.97 7.09 2.28
N VAL A 149 -11.74 6.02 2.07
CA VAL A 149 -11.23 4.71 1.65
C VAL A 149 -10.54 4.73 0.29
N THR A 150 -10.81 5.73 -0.55
CA THR A 150 -10.13 5.88 -1.85
C THR A 150 -8.70 6.38 -1.70
N LEU A 151 -8.33 6.94 -0.57
CA LEU A 151 -7.02 7.51 -0.26
C LEU A 151 -6.28 6.75 0.85
N ALA A 152 -7.00 6.22 1.85
CA ALA A 152 -6.43 5.48 2.96
C ALA A 152 -5.95 4.08 2.55
N SER A 153 -4.96 3.53 3.23
CA SER A 153 -4.45 2.17 2.99
C SER A 153 -5.01 1.17 3.98
N PRO A 154 -5.35 -0.06 3.56
CA PRO A 154 -5.71 -1.14 4.47
C PRO A 154 -4.48 -1.69 5.21
N SER A 155 -4.71 -2.25 6.40
CA SER A 155 -3.72 -3.09 7.08
C SER A 155 -3.49 -4.38 6.30
N LYS A 156 -2.29 -4.97 6.42
CA LYS A 156 -1.90 -6.20 5.72
C LYS A 156 -1.06 -7.09 6.63
N ALA A 157 -1.13 -8.39 6.38
CA ALA A 157 -0.25 -9.37 7.00
C ALA A 157 0.12 -10.47 6.01
N THR A 158 1.30 -11.03 6.16
CA THR A 158 1.75 -12.22 5.42
C THR A 158 2.33 -13.21 6.42
N ALA A 159 1.98 -14.48 6.27
CA ALA A 159 2.60 -15.58 7.01
C ALA A 159 3.08 -16.64 6.02
N TRP A 160 4.17 -17.32 6.34
CA TRP A 160 4.73 -18.31 5.45
C TRP A 160 5.42 -19.46 6.20
N VAL A 161 5.49 -20.59 5.51
CA VAL A 161 6.28 -21.78 5.87
C VAL A 161 7.19 -22.10 4.71
N GLY A 162 8.45 -22.34 4.99
CA GLY A 162 9.47 -22.73 4.02
C GLY A 162 10.13 -24.06 4.39
N TRP A 163 10.56 -24.79 3.36
CA TRP A 163 11.35 -26.02 3.47
C TRP A 163 12.41 -26.00 2.36
N ALA A 164 13.68 -26.04 2.76
CA ALA A 164 14.79 -25.76 1.84
C ALA A 164 15.98 -26.74 2.00
N PRO A 165 15.78 -28.06 1.83
CA PRO A 165 16.89 -29.00 1.69
C PRO A 165 17.57 -28.81 0.32
N ASP A 166 18.89 -28.77 0.28
CA ASP A 166 19.63 -28.69 -0.99
C ASP A 166 19.30 -29.89 -1.88
N PRO A 167 19.00 -29.70 -3.18
CA PRO A 167 18.97 -28.43 -3.95
C PRO A 167 17.60 -27.75 -4.04
N TRP A 168 16.64 -28.10 -3.21
CA TRP A 168 15.27 -27.59 -3.22
C TRP A 168 15.09 -26.37 -2.32
N SER A 169 14.15 -25.51 -2.68
CA SER A 169 13.59 -24.47 -1.81
C SER A 169 12.12 -24.33 -2.11
N LEU A 170 11.26 -24.61 -1.14
CA LEU A 170 9.81 -24.58 -1.26
C LEU A 170 9.24 -23.61 -0.22
N ARG A 171 8.21 -22.85 -0.59
CA ARG A 171 7.53 -21.91 0.29
C ARG A 171 6.05 -21.87 -0.02
N VAL A 172 5.23 -21.93 1.01
CA VAL A 172 3.81 -21.57 0.98
C VAL A 172 3.62 -20.31 1.79
N GLN A 173 2.94 -19.33 1.26
CA GLN A 173 2.65 -18.08 1.95
C GLN A 173 1.17 -17.70 1.83
N SER A 174 0.61 -17.14 2.90
CA SER A 174 -0.73 -16.55 2.92
C SER A 174 -0.60 -15.04 3.08
N GLN A 175 -1.31 -14.29 2.25
CA GLN A 175 -1.37 -12.83 2.29
C GLN A 175 -2.79 -12.40 2.65
N GLN A 176 -2.92 -11.68 3.76
CA GLN A 176 -4.18 -11.12 4.24
C GLN A 176 -4.19 -9.60 4.00
N VAL A 177 -5.19 -9.10 3.30
CA VAL A 177 -5.58 -7.70 3.26
C VAL A 177 -6.82 -7.55 4.14
N PHE A 178 -6.81 -6.61 5.09
CA PHE A 178 -7.92 -6.41 6.02
C PHE A 178 -8.93 -5.39 5.48
N ASP A 179 -10.15 -5.44 5.99
CA ASP A 179 -11.21 -4.49 5.70
C ASP A 179 -10.77 -3.05 5.99
N LEU A 180 -11.25 -2.12 5.19
CA LEU A 180 -11.07 -0.69 5.37
C LEU A 180 -12.42 0.00 5.30
N SER A 181 -12.66 0.97 6.19
CA SER A 181 -13.87 1.79 6.18
C SER A 181 -13.55 3.25 6.48
N ASP A 182 -14.36 4.17 5.94
CA ASP A 182 -14.24 5.60 6.20
C ASP A 182 -15.38 6.15 7.08
N ALA A 183 -15.34 7.47 7.32
CA ALA A 183 -16.36 8.17 8.12
C ALA A 183 -17.69 8.34 7.36
N ALA A 184 -17.68 8.25 6.03
CA ALA A 184 -18.88 8.33 5.20
C ALA A 184 -19.64 6.99 5.11
N GLY A 185 -19.10 5.93 5.71
CA GLY A 185 -19.71 4.59 5.70
C GLY A 185 -19.31 3.72 4.51
N ASN A 186 -18.40 4.18 3.63
CA ASN A 186 -17.87 3.33 2.58
C ASN A 186 -16.99 2.24 3.19
N LYS A 187 -17.03 1.06 2.60
CA LYS A 187 -16.26 -0.11 3.02
C LYS A 187 -15.54 -0.73 1.81
N LEU A 188 -14.26 -1.06 1.99
CA LEU A 188 -13.53 -1.96 1.11
C LEU A 188 -13.34 -3.27 1.85
N GLU A 189 -13.70 -4.37 1.21
CA GLU A 189 -13.59 -5.71 1.77
C GLU A 189 -12.17 -6.24 1.65
N GLY A 190 -11.70 -6.84 2.73
CA GLY A 190 -10.43 -7.55 2.76
C GLY A 190 -10.51 -8.86 1.98
N TYR A 191 -9.35 -9.43 1.70
CA TYR A 191 -9.24 -10.74 1.06
C TYR A 191 -7.98 -11.47 1.49
N ASN A 192 -7.95 -12.77 1.27
CA ASN A 192 -6.79 -13.62 1.52
C ASN A 192 -6.41 -14.38 0.27
N THR A 193 -5.12 -14.42 -0.04
CA THR A 193 -4.56 -15.27 -1.10
C THR A 193 -3.47 -16.16 -0.54
N VAL A 194 -3.33 -17.34 -1.10
CA VAL A 194 -2.27 -18.28 -0.76
C VAL A 194 -1.45 -18.54 -2.02
N ASP A 195 -0.13 -18.44 -1.91
CA ASP A 195 0.80 -18.68 -3.00
C ASP A 195 1.74 -19.83 -2.66
N PHE A 196 2.18 -20.54 -3.68
CA PHE A 196 3.25 -21.54 -3.61
C PHE A 196 4.42 -21.10 -4.49
N ILE A 197 5.62 -21.21 -3.97
CA ILE A 197 6.86 -20.91 -4.69
C ILE A 197 7.80 -22.07 -4.46
N GLY A 198 8.28 -22.69 -5.53
CA GLY A 198 9.26 -23.76 -5.49
C GLY A 198 10.45 -23.46 -6.39
N SER A 199 11.66 -23.76 -5.96
CA SER A 199 12.83 -23.65 -6.81
C SER A 199 13.77 -24.85 -6.65
N TYR A 200 14.52 -25.11 -7.71
CA TYR A 200 15.49 -26.16 -7.78
C TYR A 200 16.81 -25.61 -8.34
N ALA A 201 17.89 -25.79 -7.60
CA ALA A 201 19.22 -25.42 -8.04
C ALA A 201 19.78 -26.51 -9.00
N LEU A 202 20.12 -26.10 -10.22
CA LEU A 202 20.77 -26.93 -11.22
C LEU A 202 22.29 -26.71 -11.16
N PRO A 203 23.11 -27.60 -11.69
CA PRO A 203 24.55 -27.37 -11.86
C PRO A 203 24.85 -26.02 -12.55
N VAL A 204 23.95 -25.58 -13.44
CA VAL A 204 24.02 -24.28 -14.12
C VAL A 204 22.66 -23.62 -14.00
N GLY A 205 22.59 -22.62 -13.11
CA GLY A 205 21.39 -21.81 -12.92
C GLY A 205 20.36 -22.39 -11.95
N LYS A 206 19.16 -21.81 -11.96
CA LYS A 206 18.07 -22.12 -11.03
C LYS A 206 16.72 -22.06 -11.74
N VAL A 207 15.91 -23.09 -11.60
CA VAL A 207 14.51 -23.09 -12.03
C VAL A 207 13.64 -22.68 -10.86
N THR A 208 12.68 -21.79 -11.09
CA THR A 208 11.67 -21.39 -10.10
C THR A 208 10.29 -21.60 -10.72
N PHE A 209 9.42 -22.28 -10.00
CA PHE A 209 8.01 -22.46 -10.31
C PHE A 209 7.16 -21.77 -9.26
N SER A 210 6.12 -21.07 -9.69
CA SER A 210 5.18 -20.41 -8.77
C SER A 210 3.74 -20.71 -9.13
N ILE A 211 2.89 -20.76 -8.11
CA ILE A 211 1.43 -20.76 -8.25
C ILE A 211 0.93 -19.61 -7.39
N GLU A 212 0.50 -18.53 -8.05
CA GLU A 212 -0.17 -17.42 -7.38
C GLU A 212 -1.64 -17.76 -7.21
N ASN A 213 -2.23 -17.34 -6.08
CA ASN A 213 -3.61 -17.65 -5.72
C ASN A 213 -3.91 -19.15 -5.82
N LEU A 214 -3.14 -19.96 -5.09
CA LEU A 214 -3.20 -21.43 -5.10
C LEU A 214 -4.62 -21.97 -4.86
N LEU A 215 -5.40 -21.31 -3.99
CA LEU A 215 -6.76 -21.73 -3.65
C LEU A 215 -7.81 -21.23 -4.66
N ASN A 216 -7.38 -20.44 -5.65
CA ASN A 216 -8.26 -19.83 -6.66
C ASN A 216 -9.39 -18.98 -6.05
N GLU A 217 -9.04 -18.19 -5.03
CA GLU A 217 -9.96 -17.23 -4.40
C GLU A 217 -10.47 -16.22 -5.43
N ASP A 218 -11.78 -16.01 -5.46
CA ASP A 218 -12.42 -14.97 -6.29
C ASP A 218 -12.57 -13.70 -5.45
N TYR A 219 -11.78 -12.69 -5.74
CA TYR A 219 -11.75 -11.44 -4.99
C TYR A 219 -11.66 -10.22 -5.89
N VAL A 220 -12.12 -9.09 -5.37
CA VAL A 220 -11.93 -7.78 -6.00
C VAL A 220 -10.75 -7.09 -5.31
N THR A 221 -9.78 -6.63 -6.10
CA THR A 221 -8.62 -5.92 -5.55
C THR A 221 -9.05 -4.63 -4.84
N ILE A 222 -8.23 -4.12 -3.93
CA ILE A 222 -8.49 -2.81 -3.28
C ILE A 222 -8.70 -1.71 -4.32
N TRP A 223 -7.91 -1.72 -5.41
CA TRP A 223 -8.14 -0.78 -6.50
C TRP A 223 -9.47 -1.02 -7.23
N GLY A 224 -9.81 -2.27 -7.50
CA GLY A 224 -11.10 -2.62 -8.12
C GLY A 224 -12.30 -2.14 -7.31
N GLN A 225 -12.20 -2.20 -5.97
CA GLN A 225 -13.25 -1.70 -5.09
C GLN A 225 -13.29 -0.17 -5.00
N ARG A 226 -12.15 0.52 -5.17
CA ARG A 226 -12.08 1.99 -5.23
C ARG A 226 -12.63 2.57 -6.54
N ALA A 227 -12.38 1.89 -7.64
CA ALA A 227 -12.74 2.38 -8.96
C ALA A 227 -14.22 2.74 -9.12
N PRO A 228 -15.19 1.91 -8.67
CA PRO A 228 -16.59 2.30 -8.67
C PRO A 228 -16.88 3.55 -7.85
N LEU A 229 -16.22 3.69 -6.68
CA LEU A 229 -16.40 4.86 -5.81
C LEU A 229 -15.87 6.16 -6.45
N LEU A 230 -14.82 6.05 -7.27
CA LEU A 230 -14.20 7.19 -7.94
C LEU A 230 -14.93 7.57 -9.24
N TYR A 231 -15.34 6.58 -10.04
CA TYR A 231 -15.75 6.81 -11.42
C TYR A 231 -17.25 6.68 -11.67
N SER A 232 -18.00 5.97 -10.83
CA SER A 232 -19.43 5.81 -10.99
C SER A 232 -20.22 6.85 -10.16
N PRO A 233 -21.36 7.37 -10.64
CA PRO A 233 -21.96 7.11 -11.96
C PRO A 233 -21.41 8.00 -13.09
N THR A 234 -20.50 8.95 -12.78
CA THR A 234 -20.08 10.02 -13.71
C THR A 234 -19.56 9.48 -15.05
N TYR A 235 -18.79 8.37 -15.01
CA TYR A 235 -18.20 7.77 -16.21
C TYR A 235 -18.78 6.39 -16.54
N GLY A 236 -19.94 6.05 -15.98
CA GLY A 236 -20.65 4.83 -16.27
C GLY A 236 -21.11 4.06 -15.04
N SER A 237 -21.71 2.89 -15.27
CA SER A 237 -22.18 2.00 -14.20
C SER A 237 -21.03 1.46 -13.35
N SER A 238 -21.27 1.21 -12.06
CA SER A 238 -20.30 0.60 -11.14
C SER A 238 -19.78 -0.75 -11.65
N SER A 239 -20.61 -1.52 -12.34
CA SER A 239 -20.24 -2.83 -12.90
C SER A 239 -19.11 -2.77 -13.94
N LEU A 240 -18.82 -1.61 -14.52
CA LEU A 240 -17.71 -1.42 -15.45
C LEU A 240 -16.34 -1.37 -14.73
N TYR A 241 -16.32 -1.21 -13.43
CA TYR A 241 -15.13 -0.95 -12.62
C TYR A 241 -14.82 -2.05 -11.61
N GLU A 242 -15.51 -3.18 -11.65
CA GLU A 242 -15.24 -4.32 -10.79
C GLU A 242 -13.97 -5.07 -11.27
N TYR A 243 -12.80 -4.51 -10.98
CA TYR A 243 -11.53 -5.15 -11.36
C TYR A 243 -11.18 -6.25 -10.37
N LYS A 244 -11.53 -7.48 -10.75
CA LYS A 244 -11.18 -8.69 -9.99
C LYS A 244 -9.67 -8.89 -9.93
N GLY A 245 -9.23 -9.53 -8.87
CA GLY A 245 -7.89 -10.07 -8.75
C GLY A 245 -7.67 -11.21 -9.75
N ARG A 246 -6.41 -11.56 -9.97
CA ARG A 246 -6.08 -12.70 -10.82
C ARG A 246 -6.54 -13.99 -10.15
N GLY A 247 -7.16 -14.87 -10.90
CA GLY A 247 -7.36 -16.27 -10.51
C GLY A 247 -6.02 -17.00 -10.38
N ARG A 248 -6.06 -18.31 -10.16
CA ARG A 248 -4.85 -19.12 -10.07
C ARG A 248 -3.97 -18.94 -11.31
N THR A 249 -2.73 -18.53 -11.09
CA THR A 249 -1.75 -18.23 -12.14
C THR A 249 -0.48 -19.06 -11.92
N PHE A 250 0.05 -19.63 -12.99
CA PHE A 250 1.28 -20.43 -12.96
C PHE A 250 2.43 -19.65 -13.58
N GLY A 251 3.56 -19.64 -12.90
CA GLY A 251 4.79 -19.01 -13.36
C GLY A 251 5.93 -20.02 -13.45
N LEU A 252 6.77 -19.90 -14.46
CA LEU A 252 8.03 -20.64 -14.61
C LEU A 252 9.14 -19.65 -14.98
N ASN A 253 10.23 -19.69 -14.24
CA ASN A 253 11.41 -18.88 -14.49
C ASN A 253 12.67 -19.74 -14.45
N TYR A 254 13.60 -19.46 -15.33
CA TYR A 254 14.95 -20.00 -15.29
C TYR A 254 15.95 -18.85 -15.22
N ALA A 255 16.76 -18.83 -14.16
CA ALA A 255 17.82 -17.87 -13.95
C ALA A 255 19.19 -18.51 -14.15
N LEU A 256 19.99 -17.92 -15.03
CA LEU A 256 21.36 -18.32 -15.31
C LEU A 256 22.31 -17.26 -14.75
N THR A 257 23.30 -17.71 -13.98
CA THR A 257 24.37 -16.84 -13.49
C THR A 257 25.66 -17.19 -14.23
N PHE A 258 26.30 -16.22 -14.86
CA PHE A 258 27.53 -16.35 -15.62
C PHE A 258 28.72 -15.94 -14.75
#